data_27a8b89d318a9cb87c65b8ca7e7ba035
#
_entry.id   27a8b89d318a9cb87c65b8ca7e7ba035
#
_cell.length_a   1.000
_cell.length_b   1.000
_cell.length_c   1.000
_cell.angle_alpha   90.00
_cell.angle_beta   90.00
_cell.angle_gamma   90.00
#
_symmetry.space_group_name_H-M   'P 1'
#
loop_
_entity.id
_entity.type
_entity.pdbx_description
1 polymer ?
#
loop_
_entity_poly.entity_id
_entity_poly.type
_entity_poly.pdbx_seq_one_letter_code
_entity_poly.pdbx_strand_id
1 'polypeptide(L)'
;MTILKVMLMAVLAFSALTGSLFTPAFAAAPAKYKKELSAVATAYAPGPHDNGKWGNLTHIGTQVRPGIIAVDPRVIPLKSKVYIEFPDGTGKYAVAEDTGGAIKGNRIDIAMWTVAEAYKFGMQDVKVYVVE
;
A
#
# COMPACT_ATOMS: atom_id res chain seq x y z
N MET A 1 36.01 60.85 -4.89
CA MET A 1 36.38 59.49 -5.25
C MET A 1 35.43 58.53 -4.74
N THR A 2 34.56 58.20 -5.55
CA THR A 2 33.48 57.28 -5.17
C THR A 2 33.91 55.88 -5.51
N ILE A 3 34.14 55.14 -4.55
CA ILE A 3 34.38 53.76 -4.75
C ILE A 3 33.02 53.11 -4.88
N LEU A 4 32.75 52.77 -6.04
CA LEU A 4 31.61 51.97 -6.32
C LEU A 4 31.83 50.60 -5.73
N LYS A 5 31.26 50.41 -4.61
CA LYS A 5 31.12 49.08 -4.13
C LYS A 5 30.07 48.39 -4.94
N VAL A 6 30.54 47.71 -5.87
CA VAL A 6 29.71 46.70 -6.49
C VAL A 6 29.41 45.68 -5.42
N MET A 7 28.28 45.82 -4.87
CA MET A 7 27.73 44.74 -4.12
C MET A 7 27.46 43.61 -5.08
N LEU A 8 28.37 42.73 -5.05
CA LEU A 8 28.11 41.44 -5.57
C LEU A 8 27.05 40.83 -4.68
N MET A 9 25.86 41.06 -5.04
CA MET A 9 24.79 40.27 -4.49
C MET A 9 25.01 38.89 -5.01
N ALA A 10 25.67 38.18 -4.21
CA ALA A 10 25.74 36.75 -4.43
C ALA A 10 24.33 36.24 -4.45
N VAL A 11 23.97 35.84 -5.56
CA VAL A 11 22.75 35.16 -5.77
C VAL A 11 22.88 33.80 -5.20
N LEU A 12 22.75 33.78 -3.97
CA LEU A 12 22.90 32.58 -3.26
C LEU A 12 21.60 31.88 -2.99
N ALA A 13 20.60 32.42 -3.46
CA ALA A 13 19.32 31.85 -3.22
C ALA A 13 18.97 30.60 -4.00
N PHE A 14 19.89 30.16 -4.85
CA PHE A 14 19.57 29.30 -5.78
C PHE A 14 19.70 27.92 -5.49
N SER A 15 20.47 27.57 -4.51
CA SER A 15 20.80 26.20 -4.25
C SER A 15 19.76 25.42 -3.44
N ALA A 16 18.81 26.08 -2.93
CA ALA A 16 17.85 25.40 -2.06
C ALA A 16 16.80 24.60 -2.81
N LEU A 17 16.78 24.76 -4.10
CA LEU A 17 15.71 24.18 -4.82
C LEU A 17 15.86 22.77 -5.22
N THR A 18 17.01 22.25 -5.11
CA THR A 18 17.26 20.94 -5.62
C THR A 18 16.97 19.82 -4.65
N GLY A 19 16.86 20.15 -3.39
CA GLY A 19 16.60 19.13 -2.36
C GLY A 19 15.16 18.63 -2.30
N SER A 20 14.26 19.38 -2.89
CA SER A 20 12.86 19.02 -2.79
C SER A 20 12.42 17.95 -3.78
N LEU A 21 13.28 17.56 -4.68
CA LEU A 21 12.90 16.63 -5.73
C LEU A 21 13.08 15.18 -5.35
N PHE A 22 13.65 14.93 -4.20
CA PHE A 22 13.92 13.59 -3.75
C PHE A 22 13.25 13.23 -2.44
N THR A 23 12.15 13.83 -2.12
CA THR A 23 11.29 13.19 -1.13
C THR A 23 10.86 11.86 -1.71
N PRO A 24 11.14 10.76 -1.02
CA PRO A 24 10.57 9.51 -1.42
C PRO A 24 9.07 9.74 -1.52
N ALA A 25 8.52 9.45 -2.65
CA ALA A 25 7.10 9.54 -2.85
C ALA A 25 6.47 8.46 -1.99
N PHE A 26 6.18 8.80 -0.76
CA PHE A 26 5.13 8.07 -0.07
C PHE A 26 3.88 8.36 -0.89
N ALA A 27 3.36 7.32 -1.51
CA ALA A 27 2.15 7.47 -2.28
C ALA A 27 1.10 8.04 -1.32
N ALA A 28 0.69 9.25 -1.57
CA ALA A 28 -0.36 9.87 -0.78
C ALA A 28 -1.65 9.07 -0.96
N ALA A 29 -2.48 9.03 0.07
CA ALA A 29 -3.81 8.47 -0.04
C ALA A 29 -4.55 9.11 -1.22
N PRO A 30 -5.37 8.35 -1.95
CA PRO A 30 -6.06 8.87 -3.12
C PRO A 30 -6.99 10.01 -2.74
N ALA A 31 -7.04 11.04 -3.59
CA ALA A 31 -7.95 12.17 -3.38
C ALA A 31 -9.42 11.80 -3.60
N LYS A 32 -9.67 10.74 -4.36
CA LYS A 32 -11.02 10.25 -4.66
C LYS A 32 -11.12 8.76 -4.37
N TYR A 33 -12.14 8.39 -3.65
CA TYR A 33 -12.44 7.00 -3.32
C TYR A 33 -13.93 6.82 -3.04
N LYS A 34 -14.41 5.60 -3.17
CA LYS A 34 -15.81 5.26 -2.93
C LYS A 34 -16.09 4.98 -1.46
N LYS A 35 -15.12 4.43 -0.75
CA LYS A 35 -15.27 3.99 0.62
C LYS A 35 -13.93 4.00 1.33
N GLU A 36 -13.93 4.38 2.59
CA GLU A 36 -12.77 4.31 3.48
C GLU A 36 -13.15 3.46 4.69
N LEU A 37 -12.27 2.59 5.12
CA LEU A 37 -12.47 1.80 6.32
C LEU A 37 -11.16 1.56 7.07
N SER A 38 -11.28 1.47 8.39
CA SER A 38 -10.20 0.95 9.22
C SER A 38 -10.29 -0.57 9.23
N ALA A 39 -9.19 -1.23 9.01
CA ALA A 39 -9.15 -2.68 8.92
C ALA A 39 -7.92 -3.23 9.65
N VAL A 40 -7.99 -4.51 9.98
CA VAL A 40 -6.82 -5.28 10.41
C VAL A 40 -6.25 -6.00 9.20
N ALA A 41 -4.96 -5.83 8.96
CA ALA A 41 -4.25 -6.51 7.88
C ALA A 41 -3.34 -7.59 8.43
N THR A 42 -3.43 -8.76 7.84
CA THR A 42 -2.48 -9.85 7.96
C THR A 42 -1.84 -10.12 6.60
N ALA A 43 -0.97 -11.10 6.50
CA ALA A 43 -0.33 -11.43 5.24
C ALA A 43 -0.29 -12.94 5.04
N TYR A 44 -0.26 -13.37 3.78
CA TYR A 44 -0.17 -14.77 3.41
C TYR A 44 0.66 -14.95 2.14
N ALA A 45 1.12 -16.18 1.92
CA ALA A 45 1.92 -16.54 0.76
C ALA A 45 1.23 -17.63 -0.07
N PRO A 46 1.54 -17.74 -1.36
CA PRO A 46 1.12 -18.89 -2.16
C PRO A 46 1.70 -20.18 -1.58
N GLY A 47 1.06 -21.28 -1.89
CA GLY A 47 1.46 -22.60 -1.45
C GLY A 47 0.57 -23.17 -0.35
N PRO A 48 0.74 -24.47 -0.01
CA PRO A 48 -0.17 -25.17 0.88
C PRO A 48 -0.11 -24.71 2.34
N HIS A 49 1.01 -24.10 2.76
CA HIS A 49 1.16 -23.66 4.14
C HIS A 49 0.13 -22.58 4.51
N ASP A 50 -0.01 -21.55 3.68
CA ASP A 50 -0.92 -20.43 3.94
C ASP A 50 -2.24 -20.49 3.16
N ASN A 51 -2.25 -21.19 2.04
CA ASN A 51 -3.39 -21.21 1.13
C ASN A 51 -4.03 -22.61 0.95
N GLY A 52 -3.58 -23.60 1.72
CA GLY A 52 -4.17 -24.92 1.80
C GLY A 52 -4.32 -25.59 0.42
N LYS A 53 -5.50 -26.15 0.18
CA LYS A 53 -5.82 -26.86 -1.07
C LYS A 53 -5.83 -25.96 -2.31
N TRP A 54 -5.95 -24.66 -2.12
CA TRP A 54 -5.95 -23.71 -3.23
C TRP A 54 -4.56 -23.46 -3.78
N GLY A 55 -3.50 -23.75 -2.99
CA GLY A 55 -2.10 -23.66 -3.40
C GLY A 55 -1.72 -22.25 -3.85
N ASN A 56 -1.54 -22.08 -5.16
CA ASN A 56 -1.16 -20.79 -5.74
C ASN A 56 -2.34 -20.01 -6.31
N LEU A 57 -3.56 -20.48 -6.17
CA LEU A 57 -4.74 -19.86 -6.79
C LEU A 57 -5.54 -19.01 -5.81
N THR A 58 -6.01 -17.87 -6.32
CA THR A 58 -6.98 -17.03 -5.63
C THR A 58 -8.40 -17.56 -5.84
N HIS A 59 -9.35 -16.96 -5.12
CA HIS A 59 -10.77 -17.29 -5.25
C HIS A 59 -11.31 -17.08 -6.68
N ILE A 60 -10.82 -16.06 -7.37
CA ILE A 60 -11.26 -15.79 -8.75
C ILE A 60 -10.44 -16.53 -9.81
N GLY A 61 -9.53 -17.41 -9.40
CA GLY A 61 -8.74 -18.24 -10.30
C GLY A 61 -7.46 -17.63 -10.82
N THR A 62 -7.05 -16.47 -10.32
CA THR A 62 -5.77 -15.86 -10.63
C THR A 62 -4.66 -16.41 -9.75
N GLN A 63 -3.41 -16.05 -10.05
CA GLN A 63 -2.27 -16.43 -9.24
C GLN A 63 -2.14 -15.54 -8.01
N VAL A 64 -1.89 -16.15 -6.85
CA VAL A 64 -1.52 -15.41 -5.64
C VAL A 64 -0.15 -14.76 -5.86
N ARG A 65 -0.09 -13.46 -5.69
CA ARG A 65 1.11 -12.66 -5.91
C ARG A 65 1.03 -11.35 -5.13
N PRO A 66 2.15 -10.69 -4.84
CA PRO A 66 2.11 -9.33 -4.32
C PRO A 66 1.29 -8.41 -5.23
N GLY A 67 0.52 -7.52 -4.62
CA GLY A 67 -0.40 -6.64 -5.32
C GLY A 67 -1.86 -7.09 -5.28
N ILE A 68 -2.14 -8.27 -4.71
CA ILE A 68 -3.51 -8.69 -4.44
C ILE A 68 -3.77 -8.86 -2.95
N ILE A 69 -5.02 -8.79 -2.56
CA ILE A 69 -5.47 -9.03 -1.19
C ILE A 69 -6.67 -9.97 -1.16
N ALA A 70 -6.78 -10.69 -0.06
CA ALA A 70 -8.00 -11.39 0.31
C ALA A 70 -8.88 -10.47 1.14
N VAL A 71 -10.17 -10.54 0.93
CA VAL A 71 -11.17 -9.67 1.55
C VAL A 71 -12.42 -10.45 1.93
N ASP A 72 -13.29 -9.81 2.72
CA ASP A 72 -14.69 -10.19 2.83
C ASP A 72 -15.45 -9.48 1.69
N PRO A 73 -15.99 -10.22 0.71
CA PRO A 73 -16.65 -9.60 -0.45
C PRO A 73 -17.90 -8.79 -0.09
N ARG A 74 -18.44 -8.99 1.11
CA ARG A 74 -19.56 -8.19 1.60
C ARG A 74 -19.12 -6.80 2.06
N VAL A 75 -17.83 -6.62 2.33
CA VAL A 75 -17.24 -5.35 2.78
C VAL A 75 -16.48 -4.67 1.64
N ILE A 76 -15.64 -5.41 0.95
CA ILE A 76 -14.88 -4.95 -0.21
C ILE A 76 -15.20 -5.88 -1.38
N PRO A 77 -15.90 -5.41 -2.39
CA PRO A 77 -16.25 -6.28 -3.52
C PRO A 77 -15.01 -6.83 -4.22
N LEU A 78 -15.08 -8.09 -4.63
CA LEU A 78 -14.02 -8.68 -5.46
C LEU A 78 -13.79 -7.84 -6.71
N LYS A 79 -12.54 -7.79 -7.15
CA LYS A 79 -12.02 -6.97 -8.25
C LYS A 79 -11.91 -5.48 -7.94
N SER A 80 -12.28 -5.04 -6.75
CA SER A 80 -12.05 -3.66 -6.33
C SER A 80 -10.56 -3.34 -6.29
N LYS A 81 -10.22 -2.16 -6.78
CA LYS A 81 -8.91 -1.55 -6.56
C LYS A 81 -8.93 -0.80 -5.25
N VAL A 82 -7.95 -1.06 -4.42
CA VAL A 82 -7.83 -0.42 -3.11
C VAL A 82 -6.47 0.25 -2.95
N TYR A 83 -6.41 1.22 -2.06
CA TYR A 83 -5.18 1.77 -1.53
C TYR A 83 -5.11 1.43 -0.04
N ILE A 84 -4.00 0.90 0.40
CA ILE A 84 -3.77 0.49 1.79
C ILE A 84 -2.76 1.44 2.40
N GLU A 85 -3.14 2.13 3.47
CA GLU A 85 -2.27 3.01 4.22
C GLU A 85 -1.84 2.32 5.51
N PHE A 86 -0.53 2.15 5.68
CA PHE A 86 0.07 1.50 6.85
C PHE A 86 0.32 2.49 7.99
N PRO A 87 0.51 1.99 9.24
CA PRO A 87 0.72 2.87 10.40
C PRO A 87 1.93 3.80 10.29
N ASP A 88 2.94 3.41 9.53
CA ASP A 88 4.14 4.23 9.31
C ASP A 88 3.96 5.34 8.26
N GLY A 89 2.76 5.48 7.71
CA GLY A 89 2.44 6.47 6.68
C GLY A 89 2.72 6.02 5.25
N THR A 90 3.35 4.87 5.06
CA THR A 90 3.51 4.30 3.73
C THR A 90 2.20 3.72 3.23
N GLY A 91 2.10 3.51 1.93
CA GLY A 91 0.92 2.91 1.35
C GLY A 91 1.19 2.21 0.04
N LYS A 92 0.24 1.42 -0.38
CA LYS A 92 0.31 0.74 -1.67
C LYS A 92 -1.06 0.43 -2.23
N TYR A 93 -1.14 0.34 -3.55
CA TYR A 93 -2.32 -0.13 -4.25
C TYR A 93 -2.35 -1.66 -4.30
N ALA A 94 -3.54 -2.20 -4.28
CA ALA A 94 -3.79 -3.63 -4.43
C ALA A 94 -5.16 -3.87 -5.08
N VAL A 95 -5.38 -5.10 -5.50
CA VAL A 95 -6.67 -5.53 -6.05
C VAL A 95 -7.22 -6.69 -5.21
N ALA A 96 -8.51 -6.62 -4.92
CA ALA A 96 -9.20 -7.66 -4.17
C ALA A 96 -9.54 -8.84 -5.09
N GLU A 97 -8.70 -9.88 -5.06
CA GLU A 97 -8.87 -11.06 -5.92
C GLU A 97 -9.12 -12.34 -5.13
N ASP A 98 -9.03 -12.30 -3.82
CA ASP A 98 -9.10 -13.49 -3.00
C ASP A 98 -10.06 -13.34 -1.82
N THR A 99 -10.39 -14.45 -1.22
CA THR A 99 -11.17 -14.56 0.01
C THR A 99 -10.49 -15.53 0.95
N GLY A 100 -10.91 -15.56 2.19
CA GLY A 100 -10.42 -16.53 3.17
C GLY A 100 -11.45 -16.77 4.25
N GLY A 101 -11.45 -17.98 4.82
CA GLY A 101 -12.39 -18.37 5.86
C GLY A 101 -12.33 -17.49 7.11
N ALA A 102 -11.14 -16.98 7.43
CA ALA A 102 -10.93 -16.08 8.56
C ALA A 102 -10.98 -14.59 8.18
N ILE A 103 -11.08 -14.26 6.89
CA ILE A 103 -11.06 -12.89 6.41
C ILE A 103 -12.50 -12.39 6.33
N LYS A 104 -12.98 -11.93 7.46
CA LYS A 104 -14.37 -11.47 7.63
C LYS A 104 -14.42 -10.06 8.20
N GLY A 105 -15.42 -9.29 7.76
CA GLY A 105 -15.61 -7.91 8.20
C GLY A 105 -14.48 -7.00 7.71
N ASN A 106 -14.05 -6.10 8.57
CA ASN A 106 -13.00 -5.14 8.28
C ASN A 106 -11.61 -5.76 8.49
N ARG A 107 -11.34 -6.81 7.74
CA ARG A 107 -10.07 -7.52 7.74
C ARG A 107 -9.63 -7.78 6.30
N ILE A 108 -8.34 -7.63 6.05
CA ILE A 108 -7.72 -7.99 4.78
C ILE A 108 -6.52 -8.88 5.02
N ASP A 109 -6.15 -9.64 4.01
CA ASP A 109 -4.97 -10.49 4.03
C ASP A 109 -4.13 -10.17 2.79
N ILE A 110 -2.91 -9.72 3.01
CA ILE A 110 -2.06 -9.16 1.94
C ILE A 110 -1.15 -10.25 1.40
N ALA A 111 -1.23 -10.50 0.11
CA ALA A 111 -0.38 -11.49 -0.53
C ALA A 111 1.09 -11.05 -0.56
N MET A 112 1.96 -11.98 -0.22
CA MET A 112 3.41 -11.85 -0.27
C MET A 112 3.99 -13.06 -0.99
N TRP A 113 5.27 -13.01 -1.36
CA TRP A 113 5.84 -14.15 -2.07
C TRP A 113 6.16 -15.34 -1.17
N THR A 114 6.56 -15.09 0.07
CA THR A 114 7.03 -16.15 0.96
C THR A 114 6.33 -16.14 2.31
N VAL A 115 6.28 -17.31 2.93
CA VAL A 115 5.77 -17.48 4.30
C VAL A 115 6.58 -16.62 5.28
N ALA A 116 7.90 -16.54 5.09
CA ALA A 116 8.77 -15.74 5.94
C ALA A 116 8.42 -14.25 5.89
N GLU A 117 8.14 -13.71 4.70
CA GLU A 117 7.69 -12.34 4.56
C GLU A 117 6.35 -12.11 5.23
N ALA A 118 5.42 -13.05 5.09
CA ALA A 118 4.11 -12.96 5.71
C ALA A 118 4.21 -12.97 7.24
N TYR A 119 5.07 -13.81 7.81
CA TYR A 119 5.32 -13.80 9.25
C TYR A 119 5.93 -12.49 9.73
N LYS A 120 6.88 -11.97 8.98
CA LYS A 120 7.52 -10.69 9.32
C LYS A 120 6.54 -9.53 9.29
N PHE A 121 5.61 -9.53 8.37
CA PHE A 121 4.56 -8.53 8.31
C PHE A 121 3.67 -8.57 9.55
N GLY A 122 3.29 -9.76 10.00
CA GLY A 122 2.48 -9.96 11.19
C GLY A 122 1.06 -9.45 11.02
N MET A 123 0.65 -8.60 11.98
CA MET A 123 -0.70 -8.03 12.01
C MET A 123 -0.56 -6.51 12.23
N GLN A 124 -1.23 -5.72 11.41
CA GLN A 124 -1.17 -4.27 11.49
C GLN A 124 -2.56 -3.65 11.32
N ASP A 125 -2.79 -2.56 12.04
CA ASP A 125 -3.97 -1.73 11.79
C ASP A 125 -3.68 -0.85 10.58
N VAL A 126 -4.59 -0.86 9.62
CA VAL A 126 -4.44 -0.13 8.37
C VAL A 126 -5.69 0.65 8.02
N LYS A 127 -5.56 1.60 7.12
CA LYS A 127 -6.67 2.25 6.46
C LYS A 127 -6.78 1.73 5.04
N VAL A 128 -7.98 1.38 4.63
CA VAL A 128 -8.23 0.90 3.27
C VAL A 128 -9.18 1.86 2.57
N TYR A 129 -8.75 2.31 1.41
CA TYR A 129 -9.55 3.17 0.54
C TYR A 129 -9.96 2.35 -0.68
N VAL A 130 -11.25 2.14 -0.86
CA VAL A 130 -11.76 1.47 -2.07
C VAL A 130 -11.89 2.51 -3.16
N VAL A 131 -11.07 2.39 -4.19
CA VAL A 131 -10.95 3.40 -5.25
C VAL A 131 -11.87 3.09 -6.42
N GLU A 132 -11.93 1.82 -6.81
CA GLU A 132 -12.76 1.33 -7.92
C GLU A 132 -13.40 0.00 -7.57
#